data_ca04aeb5d6fcaa7a1d358e2a7289ff2c
#
_entry.id   ca04aeb5d6fcaa7a1d358e2a7289ff2c
#
_cell.length_a   1.000
_cell.length_b   1.000
_cell.length_c   1.000
_cell.angle_alpha   90.00
_cell.angle_beta   90.00
_cell.angle_gamma   90.00
#
_symmetry.space_group_name_H-M   'P 1'
#
loop_
_entity.id
_entity.type
_entity.pdbx_description
1 polymer ?
#
loop_
_entity_poly.entity_id
_entity_poly.type
_entity_poly.pdbx_seq_one_letter_code
_entity_poly.pdbx_strand_id
1 'polypeptide(L)'
;MTKQLHPALDEHTAAHVAELFRAFSDTSRVRLLSALSRQETNVGTLAEMIEISESAVSHHLRGLRQMGLVIARRRGKEVFYRIVDKHILTLFEQGVRHVRQE
;
A
#
# COMPACT_ATOMS: atom_id res chain seq x y z
N MET A 1 11.64 -42.26 -14.18
CA MET A 1 10.46 -41.41 -14.13
C MET A 1 10.84 -39.98 -13.74
N THR A 2 10.46 -39.01 -14.54
CA THR A 2 10.85 -37.61 -14.31
C THR A 2 9.91 -36.99 -13.30
N LYS A 3 10.48 -36.40 -12.27
CA LYS A 3 9.69 -35.66 -11.30
C LYS A 3 9.22 -34.36 -11.94
N GLN A 4 7.91 -34.10 -11.87
CA GLN A 4 7.34 -32.90 -12.43
C GLN A 4 7.46 -31.76 -11.43
N LEU A 5 8.07 -30.66 -11.85
CA LEU A 5 8.27 -29.50 -11.02
C LEU A 5 7.32 -28.40 -11.45
N HIS A 6 6.80 -27.64 -10.48
CA HIS A 6 6.03 -26.44 -10.79
C HIS A 6 7.00 -25.38 -11.27
N PRO A 7 6.69 -24.75 -12.38
CA PRO A 7 7.58 -23.69 -12.86
C PRO A 7 7.56 -22.49 -11.92
N ALA A 8 8.66 -21.78 -11.85
CA ALA A 8 8.70 -20.51 -11.15
C ALA A 8 7.90 -19.50 -11.98
N LEU A 9 7.57 -18.37 -11.36
CA LEU A 9 6.90 -17.29 -12.07
C LEU A 9 7.74 -16.82 -13.24
N ASP A 10 7.07 -16.41 -14.31
CA ASP A 10 7.75 -15.74 -15.42
C ASP A 10 8.32 -14.42 -14.94
N GLU A 11 9.32 -13.92 -15.68
CA GLU A 11 10.01 -12.68 -15.28
C GLU A 11 9.09 -11.48 -15.22
N HIS A 12 8.17 -11.36 -16.15
CA HIS A 12 7.25 -10.22 -16.21
C HIS A 12 6.38 -10.14 -14.95
N THR A 13 5.74 -11.25 -14.60
CA THR A 13 4.92 -11.31 -13.39
C THR A 13 5.77 -11.11 -12.13
N ALA A 14 6.94 -11.75 -12.09
CA ALA A 14 7.84 -11.62 -10.95
C ALA A 14 8.27 -10.16 -10.73
N ALA A 15 8.56 -9.44 -11.81
CA ALA A 15 8.94 -8.03 -11.73
C ALA A 15 7.80 -7.18 -11.16
N HIS A 16 6.57 -7.44 -11.57
CA HIS A 16 5.41 -6.71 -11.04
C HIS A 16 5.16 -7.03 -9.57
N VAL A 17 5.31 -8.29 -9.18
CA VAL A 17 5.18 -8.67 -7.76
C VAL A 17 6.26 -7.99 -6.92
N ALA A 18 7.49 -7.96 -7.43
CA ALA A 18 8.60 -7.29 -6.73
C ALA A 18 8.31 -5.80 -6.55
N GLU A 19 7.74 -5.16 -7.57
CA GLU A 19 7.37 -3.75 -7.50
C GLU A 19 6.29 -3.51 -6.45
N LEU A 20 5.29 -4.39 -6.38
CA LEU A 20 4.25 -4.34 -5.36
C LEU A 20 4.87 -4.38 -3.95
N PHE A 21 5.75 -5.34 -3.70
CA PHE A 21 6.38 -5.45 -2.38
C PHE A 21 7.34 -4.30 -2.08
N ARG A 22 7.91 -3.69 -3.11
CA ARG A 22 8.74 -2.50 -2.91
C ARG A 22 7.93 -1.35 -2.32
N ALA A 23 6.65 -1.25 -2.68
CA ALA A 23 5.76 -0.25 -2.12
C ALA A 23 5.62 -0.40 -0.60
N PHE A 24 5.74 -1.62 -0.08
CA PHE A 24 5.64 -1.91 1.35
C PHE A 24 6.99 -1.81 2.07
N SER A 25 8.05 -1.40 1.40
CA SER A 25 9.39 -1.42 1.99
C SER A 25 9.81 -0.09 2.61
N ASP A 26 8.88 0.84 2.75
CA ASP A 26 9.12 2.14 3.38
C ASP A 26 8.23 2.30 4.61
N THR A 27 8.83 2.62 5.75
CA THR A 27 8.11 2.72 7.02
C THR A 27 6.96 3.73 6.96
N SER A 28 7.17 4.89 6.38
CA SER A 28 6.12 5.91 6.27
C SER A 28 4.96 5.41 5.43
N ARG A 29 5.23 4.73 4.31
CA ARG A 29 4.16 4.18 3.48
C ARG A 29 3.38 3.10 4.21
N VAL A 30 4.06 2.25 4.99
CA VAL A 30 3.37 1.23 5.79
C VAL A 30 2.45 1.90 6.80
N ARG A 31 2.91 2.97 7.45
CA ARG A 31 2.08 3.70 8.40
C ARG A 31 0.88 4.38 7.74
N LEU A 32 1.07 4.93 6.54
CA LEU A 32 -0.03 5.50 5.76
C LEU A 32 -1.06 4.44 5.39
N LEU A 33 -0.59 3.27 4.92
CA LEU A 33 -1.50 2.17 4.57
C LEU A 33 -2.25 1.69 5.81
N SER A 34 -1.61 1.67 6.96
CA SER A 34 -2.24 1.31 8.22
C SER A 34 -3.41 2.25 8.53
N ALA A 35 -3.20 3.55 8.40
CA ALA A 35 -4.26 4.53 8.62
C ALA A 35 -5.40 4.34 7.62
N LEU A 36 -5.05 4.16 6.34
CA LEU A 36 -6.04 3.98 5.29
C LEU A 36 -6.77 2.65 5.36
N SER A 37 -6.19 1.63 6.01
CA SER A 37 -6.86 0.34 6.15
C SER A 37 -8.12 0.42 7.01
N ARG A 38 -8.24 1.47 7.81
CA ARG A 38 -9.40 1.66 8.67
C ARG A 38 -10.50 2.47 8.00
N GLN A 39 -10.11 3.50 7.25
CA GLN A 39 -11.09 4.32 6.54
C GLN A 39 -10.41 5.27 5.57
N GLU A 40 -11.19 5.75 4.62
CA GLU A 40 -10.77 6.80 3.70
C GLU A 40 -10.40 8.05 4.50
N THR A 41 -9.27 8.67 4.16
CA THR A 41 -8.73 9.77 4.96
C THR A 41 -8.07 10.81 4.05
N ASN A 42 -8.13 12.08 4.44
CA ASN A 42 -7.50 13.15 3.69
C ASN A 42 -6.04 13.36 4.10
N VAL A 43 -5.32 14.11 3.26
CA VAL A 43 -3.88 14.34 3.44
C VAL A 43 -3.57 15.00 4.78
N GLY A 44 -4.34 16.04 5.14
CA GLY A 44 -4.09 16.75 6.39
C GLY A 44 -4.20 15.87 7.61
N THR A 45 -5.26 15.07 7.66
CA THR A 45 -5.47 14.12 8.76
C THR A 45 -4.38 13.07 8.81
N LEU A 46 -3.99 12.53 7.65
CA LEU A 46 -2.90 11.55 7.58
C LEU A 46 -1.60 12.12 8.11
N ALA A 47 -1.30 13.37 7.75
CA ALA A 47 -0.08 14.04 8.22
C ALA A 47 -0.06 14.13 9.74
N GLU A 48 -1.20 14.48 10.34
CA GLU A 48 -1.30 14.53 11.80
C GLU A 48 -1.16 13.15 12.42
N MET A 49 -1.80 12.14 11.82
CA MET A 49 -1.78 10.79 12.37
C MET A 49 -0.39 10.18 12.43
N ILE A 50 0.41 10.39 11.40
CA ILE A 50 1.74 9.77 11.35
C ILE A 50 2.89 10.77 11.60
N GLU A 51 2.52 12.02 11.91
CA GLU A 51 3.48 13.03 12.34
C GLU A 51 4.58 13.33 11.33
N ILE A 52 4.19 13.50 10.06
CA ILE A 52 5.09 13.98 9.01
C ILE A 52 4.40 15.11 8.27
N SER A 53 5.12 15.83 7.45
CA SER A 53 4.56 16.97 6.73
C SER A 53 3.53 16.53 5.69
N GLU A 54 2.59 17.43 5.37
CA GLU A 54 1.63 17.16 4.30
C GLU A 54 2.33 16.94 2.96
N SER A 55 3.43 17.66 2.75
CA SER A 55 4.23 17.48 1.55
C SER A 55 4.79 16.06 1.44
N ALA A 56 5.30 15.52 2.56
CA ALA A 56 5.81 14.16 2.59
C ALA A 56 4.68 13.14 2.38
N VAL A 57 3.53 13.35 3.02
CA VAL A 57 2.35 12.49 2.83
C VAL A 57 1.95 12.48 1.35
N SER A 58 1.83 13.66 0.75
CA SER A 58 1.44 13.77 -0.66
C SER A 58 2.42 13.06 -1.57
N HIS A 59 3.72 13.15 -1.26
CA HIS A 59 4.76 12.48 -2.04
C HIS A 59 4.59 10.96 -1.98
N HIS A 60 4.42 10.41 -0.78
CA HIS A 60 4.23 8.97 -0.60
C HIS A 60 2.93 8.47 -1.24
N LEU A 61 1.84 9.22 -1.07
CA LEU A 61 0.55 8.83 -1.64
C LEU A 61 0.58 8.85 -3.17
N ARG A 62 1.31 9.80 -3.76
CA ARG A 62 1.47 9.83 -5.21
C ARG A 62 2.18 8.56 -5.69
N GLY A 63 3.22 8.13 -4.99
CA GLY A 63 3.91 6.88 -5.31
C GLY A 63 3.00 5.68 -5.18
N LEU A 64 2.25 5.59 -4.09
CA LEU A 64 1.31 4.48 -3.87
C LEU A 64 0.21 4.46 -4.93
N ARG A 65 -0.26 5.65 -5.34
CA ARG A 65 -1.28 5.76 -6.38
C ARG A 65 -0.74 5.30 -7.73
N GLN A 66 0.48 5.68 -8.07
CA GLN A 66 1.12 5.26 -9.32
C GLN A 66 1.29 3.75 -9.39
N MET A 67 1.52 3.12 -8.23
CA MET A 67 1.63 1.67 -8.15
C MET A 67 0.28 0.96 -8.03
N GLY A 68 -0.81 1.71 -8.09
CA GLY A 68 -2.15 1.13 -8.08
C GLY A 68 -2.61 0.62 -6.72
N LEU A 69 -2.03 1.11 -5.63
CA LEU A 69 -2.37 0.63 -4.28
C LEU A 69 -3.41 1.48 -3.58
N VAL A 70 -3.51 2.75 -3.94
CA VAL A 70 -4.50 3.66 -3.37
C VAL A 70 -5.22 4.41 -4.48
N ILE A 71 -6.42 4.87 -4.18
CA ILE A 71 -7.25 5.68 -5.07
C ILE A 71 -7.48 7.01 -4.39
N ALA A 72 -7.43 8.09 -5.18
CA ALA A 72 -7.71 9.45 -4.71
C ALA A 72 -9.13 9.84 -5.10
N ARG A 73 -9.81 10.55 -4.21
CA ARG A 73 -11.13 11.09 -4.48
C ARG A 73 -11.22 12.51 -3.94
N ARG A 74 -11.62 13.46 -4.79
CA ARG A 74 -11.80 14.83 -4.36
C ARG A 74 -13.18 15.03 -3.74
N ARG A 75 -13.21 15.69 -2.60
CA ARG A 75 -14.47 16.08 -1.94
C ARG A 75 -14.31 17.54 -1.52
N GLY A 76 -14.96 18.44 -2.27
CA GLY A 76 -14.78 19.87 -2.06
C GLY A 76 -13.35 20.28 -2.31
N LYS A 77 -12.71 20.88 -1.31
CA LYS A 77 -11.32 21.36 -1.40
C LYS A 77 -10.31 20.29 -0.97
N GLU A 78 -10.78 19.18 -0.44
CA GLU A 78 -9.91 18.16 0.10
C GLU A 78 -9.80 16.96 -0.82
N VAL A 79 -8.67 16.27 -0.77
CA VAL A 79 -8.44 15.03 -1.48
C VAL A 79 -8.35 13.91 -0.46
N PHE A 80 -9.21 12.92 -0.62
CA PHE A 80 -9.25 11.75 0.23
C PHE A 80 -8.62 10.57 -0.50
N TYR A 81 -7.99 9.70 0.26
CA TYR A 81 -7.36 8.49 -0.26
C TYR A 81 -7.92 7.28 0.43
N ARG A 82 -7.97 6.16 -0.30
CA ARG A 82 -8.34 4.86 0.25
C ARG A 82 -7.55 3.77 -0.44
N ILE A 83 -7.45 2.62 0.23
CA ILE A 83 -6.84 1.44 -0.38
C ILE A 83 -7.72 0.99 -1.56
N VAL A 84 -7.08 0.60 -2.65
CA VAL A 84 -7.76 0.36 -3.93
C VAL A 84 -8.79 -0.75 -3.87
N ASP A 85 -8.47 -1.87 -3.23
CA ASP A 85 -9.38 -3.01 -3.19
C ASP A 85 -9.06 -3.95 -2.02
N LYS A 86 -9.89 -4.98 -1.88
CA LYS A 86 -9.77 -5.94 -0.80
C LYS A 86 -8.52 -6.81 -0.89
N HIS A 87 -7.98 -7.02 -2.08
CA HIS A 87 -6.77 -7.83 -2.24
C HIS A 87 -5.58 -7.14 -1.57
N ILE A 88 -5.43 -5.86 -1.82
CA ILE A 88 -4.33 -5.07 -1.24
C ILE A 88 -4.53 -4.94 0.27
N LEU A 89 -5.77 -4.67 0.71
CA LEU A 89 -6.07 -4.60 2.13
C LEU A 89 -5.72 -5.90 2.84
N THR A 90 -6.15 -7.04 2.28
CA THR A 90 -5.88 -8.35 2.86
C THR A 90 -4.37 -8.64 2.93
N LEU A 91 -3.66 -8.34 1.84
CA LEU A 91 -2.21 -8.54 1.79
C LEU A 91 -1.52 -7.73 2.90
N PHE A 92 -1.90 -6.47 3.05
CA PHE A 92 -1.35 -5.60 4.08
C PHE A 92 -1.65 -6.15 5.48
N GLU A 93 -2.91 -6.52 5.73
CA GLU A 93 -3.32 -7.05 7.03
C GLU A 93 -2.61 -8.34 7.38
N GLN A 94 -2.41 -9.22 6.40
CA GLN A 94 -1.67 -10.45 6.61
C GLN A 94 -0.22 -10.17 7.00
N GLY A 95 0.40 -9.17 6.37
CA GLY A 95 1.75 -8.76 6.73
C GLY A 95 1.85 -8.26 8.17
N VAL A 96 0.88 -7.44 8.58
CA VAL A 96 0.83 -6.94 9.96
C VAL A 96 0.67 -8.08 10.95
N ARG A 97 -0.26 -9.00 10.68
CA ARG A 97 -0.48 -10.16 11.54
C ARG A 97 0.76 -11.03 11.66
N HIS A 98 1.42 -11.26 10.55
CA HIS A 98 2.64 -12.07 10.55
C HIS A 98 3.71 -11.46 11.45
N VAL A 99 3.94 -10.14 11.31
CA VAL A 99 4.94 -9.44 12.11
C VAL A 99 4.58 -9.48 13.59
N ARG A 100 3.30 -9.36 13.92
CA ARG A 100 2.82 -9.40 15.30
C ARG A 100 2.64 -10.82 15.82
N GLN A 101 2.75 -11.79 14.95
CA GLN A 101 2.55 -13.22 15.29
C GLN A 101 1.16 -13.49 15.87
N GLU A 102 0.20 -12.90 15.25
CA GLU A 102 -1.21 -13.09 15.62
C GLU A 102 -1.88 -14.22 14.83
#